data_2e8856d1300067af5e6a57c4a777eec7
#
_entry.id   2e8856d1300067af5e6a57c4a777eec7
#
_cell.length_a   1.000
_cell.length_b   1.000
_cell.length_c   1.000
_cell.angle_alpha   90.00
_cell.angle_beta   90.00
_cell.angle_gamma   90.00
#
_symmetry.space_group_name_H-M   'P 1'
#
loop_
_entity.id
_entity.type
_entity.pdbx_description
1 polymer ?
#
loop_
_entity_poly.entity_id
_entity_poly.type
_entity_poly.pdbx_seq_one_letter_code
_entity_poly.pdbx_strand_id
1 'polypeptide(L)'
;YFLSGDPNTAYDFVNNLIKKNVSGIGIKLGKHLKKLPQAIISLCNKNQFPIVCIPQYMMYREIMQPANDYILSLKNKKLVPSEFEHIEQLFIGIVNGTVSDNSLIRETCDYFGLSFKTKLILCQCNFTKITVLQNIDHIINYIKDYCRSKNILFFHDNNNKWYFLCKFDNSTLGYNNYYSFVSDLHYTIKSTTNCNNFLIGVSLEFSQLSELYISAIQTNLALSMGNMLHSTNPICFYIDYAVSSLVLDSLEH
;
A
#
# COMPACT_ATOMS: atom_id res chain seq x y z
N TYR A 1 -2.70 30.79 27.76
CA TYR A 1 -3.05 32.17 28.17
C TYR A 1 -4.55 32.37 28.38
N PHE A 2 -5.46 31.81 27.55
CA PHE A 2 -6.90 32.03 27.66
C PHE A 2 -7.56 31.54 28.95
N LEU A 3 -7.09 30.42 29.51
CA LEU A 3 -7.68 29.80 30.71
C LEU A 3 -7.06 30.27 32.01
N SER A 4 -6.01 31.09 31.94
CA SER A 4 -5.31 31.65 33.12
C SER A 4 -5.69 33.13 33.44
N GLY A 5 -6.52 33.73 32.57
CA GLY A 5 -7.02 35.09 32.73
C GLY A 5 -8.32 35.15 33.56
N ASP A 6 -9.32 35.85 33.05
CA ASP A 6 -10.63 35.96 33.70
C ASP A 6 -11.37 34.62 33.70
N PRO A 7 -11.85 34.11 34.82
CA PRO A 7 -12.63 32.87 34.93
C PRO A 7 -13.88 32.84 34.02
N ASN A 8 -14.53 33.98 33.76
CA ASN A 8 -15.68 34.09 32.91
C ASN A 8 -15.32 33.85 31.45
N THR A 9 -14.21 34.40 30.98
CA THR A 9 -13.68 34.19 29.63
C THR A 9 -13.36 32.71 29.37
N ALA A 10 -12.77 32.03 30.37
CA ALA A 10 -12.47 30.60 30.29
C ALA A 10 -13.75 29.75 30.24
N TYR A 11 -14.75 30.12 31.03
CA TYR A 11 -16.07 29.44 31.03
C TYR A 11 -16.76 29.60 29.66
N ASP A 12 -16.83 30.80 29.14
CA ASP A 12 -17.45 31.10 27.86
C ASP A 12 -16.75 30.40 26.71
N PHE A 13 -15.42 30.31 26.75
CA PHE A 13 -14.65 29.55 25.75
C PHE A 13 -15.04 28.09 25.72
N VAL A 14 -15.04 27.39 26.88
CA VAL A 14 -15.42 25.98 26.96
C VAL A 14 -16.88 25.77 26.58
N ASN A 15 -17.78 26.66 27.01
CA ASN A 15 -19.20 26.60 26.64
C ASN A 15 -19.40 26.74 25.12
N ASN A 16 -18.62 27.59 24.47
CA ASN A 16 -18.66 27.73 23.01
C ASN A 16 -18.14 26.50 22.29
N LEU A 17 -17.13 25.80 22.80
CA LEU A 17 -16.67 24.51 22.25
C LEU A 17 -17.76 23.45 22.35
N ILE A 18 -18.45 23.37 23.47
CA ILE A 18 -19.58 22.46 23.68
C ILE A 18 -20.69 22.75 22.68
N LYS A 19 -21.07 24.02 22.53
CA LYS A 19 -22.12 24.45 21.54
C LYS A 19 -21.74 24.14 20.10
N LYS A 20 -20.45 24.12 19.78
CA LYS A 20 -19.94 23.76 18.43
C LYS A 20 -19.74 22.25 18.24
N ASN A 21 -20.23 21.41 19.17
CA ASN A 21 -20.10 19.95 19.13
C ASN A 21 -18.64 19.45 18.98
N VAL A 22 -17.69 20.17 19.61
CA VAL A 22 -16.31 19.68 19.71
C VAL A 22 -16.29 18.47 20.64
N SER A 23 -15.57 17.42 20.26
CA SER A 23 -15.59 16.13 20.97
C SER A 23 -14.90 16.16 22.35
N GLY A 24 -14.09 17.15 22.65
CA GLY A 24 -13.37 17.30 23.93
C GLY A 24 -12.23 18.31 23.84
N ILE A 25 -11.55 18.54 24.96
CA ILE A 25 -10.41 19.47 25.02
C ILE A 25 -9.27 18.91 25.87
N GLY A 26 -8.03 19.05 25.38
CA GLY A 26 -6.81 18.83 26.14
C GLY A 26 -6.23 20.14 26.67
N ILE A 27 -5.97 20.22 27.96
CA ILE A 27 -5.45 21.41 28.59
C ILE A 27 -4.12 21.11 29.26
N LYS A 28 -3.06 21.82 28.86
CA LYS A 28 -1.74 21.67 29.47
C LYS A 28 -1.67 22.45 30.77
N LEU A 29 -1.52 21.73 31.88
CA LEU A 29 -1.29 22.34 33.20
C LEU A 29 0.17 22.75 33.30
N GLY A 30 0.41 23.91 33.94
CA GLY A 30 1.76 24.42 34.05
C GLY A 30 1.83 25.75 34.82
N LYS A 31 2.83 26.57 34.49
CA LYS A 31 3.14 27.81 35.18
C LYS A 31 1.94 28.78 35.27
N HIS A 32 1.10 28.84 34.28
CA HIS A 32 -0.03 29.78 34.16
C HIS A 32 -1.36 29.19 34.63
N LEU A 33 -1.51 27.86 34.60
CA LEU A 33 -2.72 27.17 35.04
C LEU A 33 -2.34 25.93 35.84
N LYS A 34 -2.29 26.05 37.16
CA LYS A 34 -1.89 24.95 38.04
C LYS A 34 -3.01 23.92 38.25
N LYS A 35 -4.26 24.37 38.25
CA LYS A 35 -5.46 23.54 38.42
C LYS A 35 -6.59 24.10 37.58
N LEU A 36 -7.48 23.24 37.12
CA LEU A 36 -8.69 23.64 36.45
C LEU A 36 -9.66 24.30 37.42
N PRO A 37 -10.29 25.45 37.07
CA PRO A 37 -11.36 26.05 37.84
C PRO A 37 -12.55 25.07 38.00
N GLN A 38 -13.11 25.03 39.22
CA GLN A 38 -14.23 24.13 39.54
C GLN A 38 -15.46 24.37 38.64
N ALA A 39 -15.69 25.63 38.25
CA ALA A 39 -16.77 25.99 37.34
C ALA A 39 -16.66 25.32 35.97
N ILE A 40 -15.44 25.19 35.41
CA ILE A 40 -15.18 24.49 34.14
C ILE A 40 -15.40 22.99 34.30
N ILE A 41 -14.93 22.41 35.40
CA ILE A 41 -15.14 20.96 35.67
C ILE A 41 -16.66 20.68 35.75
N SER A 42 -17.41 21.51 36.48
CA SER A 42 -18.86 21.38 36.64
C SER A 42 -19.58 21.52 35.29
N LEU A 43 -19.17 22.48 34.45
CA LEU A 43 -19.70 22.69 33.12
C LEU A 43 -19.46 21.45 32.21
N CYS A 44 -18.23 20.94 32.23
CA CYS A 44 -17.85 19.76 31.43
C CYS A 44 -18.62 18.52 31.89
N ASN A 45 -18.71 18.27 33.19
CA ASN A 45 -19.46 17.15 33.76
C ASN A 45 -20.96 17.21 33.40
N LYS A 46 -21.56 18.41 33.51
CA LYS A 46 -22.98 18.61 33.18
C LYS A 46 -23.30 18.29 31.72
N ASN A 47 -22.35 18.59 30.82
CA ASN A 47 -22.52 18.40 29.37
C ASN A 47 -21.85 17.13 28.85
N GLN A 48 -21.32 16.25 29.73
CA GLN A 48 -20.55 15.06 29.35
C GLN A 48 -19.41 15.37 28.36
N PHE A 49 -18.81 16.57 28.54
CA PHE A 49 -17.76 17.05 27.63
C PHE A 49 -16.38 16.61 28.16
N PRO A 50 -15.63 15.76 27.44
CA PRO A 50 -14.34 15.25 27.87
C PRO A 50 -13.30 16.37 28.03
N ILE A 51 -12.61 16.38 29.18
CA ILE A 51 -11.49 17.28 29.43
C ILE A 51 -10.28 16.47 29.92
N VAL A 52 -9.15 16.62 29.24
CA VAL A 52 -7.91 15.92 29.56
C VAL A 52 -6.88 16.90 30.06
N CYS A 53 -6.36 16.66 31.27
CA CYS A 53 -5.28 17.46 31.84
C CYS A 53 -3.93 16.89 31.41
N ILE A 54 -3.13 17.70 30.73
CA ILE A 54 -1.83 17.31 30.20
C ILE A 54 -0.75 17.86 31.16
N PRO A 55 0.13 17.00 31.70
CA PRO A 55 1.23 17.46 32.57
C PRO A 55 2.17 18.41 31.85
N GLN A 56 2.80 19.33 32.58
CA GLN A 56 3.70 20.32 31.99
C GLN A 56 4.92 19.72 31.29
N TYR A 57 5.45 18.61 31.82
CA TYR A 57 6.64 17.95 31.27
C TYR A 57 6.36 17.19 29.96
N MET A 58 5.10 16.84 29.67
CA MET A 58 4.72 16.09 28.46
C MET A 58 4.76 16.99 27.23
N MET A 59 5.46 16.58 26.20
CA MET A 59 5.50 17.33 24.93
C MET A 59 4.22 17.08 24.10
N TYR A 60 3.77 18.06 23.34
CA TYR A 60 2.61 17.90 22.46
C TYR A 60 2.79 16.76 21.45
N ARG A 61 4.01 16.53 20.98
CA ARG A 61 4.32 15.43 20.07
C ARG A 61 4.04 14.06 20.70
N GLU A 62 4.30 13.90 21.99
CA GLU A 62 4.05 12.64 22.72
C GLU A 62 2.56 12.31 22.86
N ILE A 63 1.69 13.32 22.71
CA ILE A 63 0.24 13.16 22.74
C ILE A 63 -0.32 13.03 21.32
N MET A 64 0.14 13.91 20.42
CA MET A 64 -0.40 13.98 19.06
C MET A 64 -0.01 12.78 18.22
N GLN A 65 1.19 12.21 18.41
CA GLN A 65 1.64 11.07 17.63
C GLN A 65 0.80 9.81 17.92
N PRO A 66 0.64 9.36 19.17
CA PRO A 66 -0.25 8.22 19.47
C PRO A 66 -1.72 8.48 19.12
N ALA A 67 -2.19 9.73 19.27
CA ALA A 67 -3.55 10.08 18.87
C ALA A 67 -3.75 10.00 17.37
N ASN A 68 -2.80 10.48 16.56
CA ASN A 68 -2.82 10.36 15.11
C ASN A 68 -2.72 8.90 14.68
N ASP A 69 -1.82 8.12 15.29
CA ASP A 69 -1.67 6.69 15.01
C ASP A 69 -2.98 5.94 15.35
N TYR A 70 -3.62 6.29 16.46
CA TYR A 70 -4.92 5.74 16.83
C TYR A 70 -6.04 6.17 15.85
N ILE A 71 -6.10 7.45 15.44
CA ILE A 71 -7.06 7.94 14.45
C ILE A 71 -6.85 7.25 13.10
N LEU A 72 -5.60 7.09 12.68
CA LEU A 72 -5.24 6.34 11.48
C LEU A 72 -5.64 4.87 11.61
N SER A 73 -5.39 4.26 12.76
CA SER A 73 -5.85 2.88 13.05
C SER A 73 -7.36 2.76 13.06
N LEU A 74 -8.11 3.78 13.52
CA LEU A 74 -9.58 3.80 13.48
C LEU A 74 -10.11 4.10 12.07
N LYS A 75 -9.46 4.95 11.30
CA LYS A 75 -9.76 5.12 9.86
C LYS A 75 -9.50 3.82 9.11
N ASN A 76 -8.42 3.14 9.46
CA ASN A 76 -8.11 1.81 8.95
C ASN A 76 -9.04 0.72 9.53
N LYS A 77 -9.65 0.92 10.73
CA LYS A 77 -10.64 0.01 11.33
C LYS A 77 -12.08 0.25 10.88
N LYS A 78 -12.43 1.40 10.31
CA LYS A 78 -13.69 1.60 9.56
C LYS A 78 -13.70 0.92 8.21
N LEU A 79 -12.52 0.64 7.70
CA LEU A 79 -12.12 -0.41 6.83
C LEU A 79 -11.36 -1.38 7.76
N VAL A 80 -12.01 -2.38 8.35
CA VAL A 80 -11.30 -3.63 8.57
C VAL A 80 -10.85 -3.96 7.16
N PRO A 81 -9.53 -3.87 6.83
CA PRO A 81 -9.07 -4.35 5.55
C PRO A 81 -9.66 -5.74 5.51
N SER A 82 -10.38 -6.09 4.46
CA SER A 82 -10.76 -7.47 4.29
C SER A 82 -9.45 -8.22 4.49
N GLU A 83 -9.48 -9.41 5.05
CA GLU A 83 -8.26 -10.22 5.21
C GLU A 83 -7.41 -10.17 3.94
N PHE A 84 -8.08 -10.05 2.80
CA PHE A 84 -7.50 -9.84 1.48
C PHE A 84 -6.72 -8.50 1.35
N GLU A 85 -7.24 -7.37 1.83
CA GLU A 85 -6.54 -6.07 1.74
C GLU A 85 -5.28 -6.04 2.62
N HIS A 86 -5.32 -6.71 3.78
CA HIS A 86 -4.13 -6.88 4.62
C HIS A 86 -3.05 -7.68 3.89
N ILE A 87 -3.43 -8.80 3.30
CA ILE A 87 -2.52 -9.67 2.55
C ILE A 87 -2.00 -8.99 1.27
N GLU A 88 -2.86 -8.18 0.60
CA GLU A 88 -2.43 -7.36 -0.55
C GLU A 88 -1.33 -6.35 -0.13
N GLN A 89 -1.48 -5.70 1.02
CA GLN A 89 -0.46 -4.79 1.56
C GLN A 89 0.84 -5.53 1.92
N LEU A 90 0.75 -6.72 2.51
CA LEU A 90 1.92 -7.56 2.78
C LEU A 90 2.62 -7.95 1.48
N PHE A 91 1.87 -8.39 0.47
CA PHE A 91 2.43 -8.71 -0.84
C PHE A 91 3.19 -7.52 -1.45
N ILE A 92 2.58 -6.34 -1.49
CA ILE A 92 3.23 -5.12 -1.98
C ILE A 92 4.45 -4.76 -1.14
N GLY A 93 4.39 -4.97 0.17
CA GLY A 93 5.52 -4.77 1.08
C GLY A 93 6.69 -5.72 0.76
N ILE A 94 6.43 -6.99 0.46
CA ILE A 94 7.44 -7.96 0.04
C ILE A 94 8.05 -7.56 -1.32
N VAL A 95 7.21 -7.20 -2.29
CA VAL A 95 7.63 -6.73 -3.62
C VAL A 95 8.57 -5.53 -3.54
N ASN A 96 8.28 -4.60 -2.63
CA ASN A 96 9.08 -3.38 -2.43
C ASN A 96 10.26 -3.57 -1.46
N GLY A 97 10.45 -4.75 -0.88
CA GLY A 97 11.51 -5.06 0.08
C GLY A 97 11.34 -4.41 1.45
N THR A 98 10.14 -3.89 1.77
CA THR A 98 9.82 -3.30 3.08
C THR A 98 9.35 -4.33 4.10
N VAL A 99 8.92 -5.51 3.63
CA VAL A 99 8.56 -6.67 4.45
C VAL A 99 9.55 -7.80 4.15
N SER A 100 10.39 -8.13 5.13
CA SER A 100 11.38 -9.22 5.05
C SER A 100 11.19 -10.25 6.17
N ASP A 101 10.17 -10.10 7.01
CA ASP A 101 9.88 -11.05 8.10
C ASP A 101 9.35 -12.35 7.54
N ASN A 102 10.05 -13.44 7.85
CA ASN A 102 9.71 -14.79 7.37
C ASN A 102 8.33 -15.27 7.86
N SER A 103 7.84 -14.79 9.00
CA SER A 103 6.51 -15.15 9.51
C SER A 103 5.41 -14.52 8.65
N LEU A 104 5.54 -13.25 8.27
CA LEU A 104 4.62 -12.56 7.40
C LEU A 104 4.65 -13.09 5.97
N ILE A 105 5.83 -13.44 5.47
CA ILE A 105 5.99 -14.09 4.16
C ILE A 105 5.28 -15.44 4.16
N ARG A 106 5.42 -16.23 5.23
CA ARG A 106 4.73 -17.53 5.36
C ARG A 106 3.21 -17.36 5.43
N GLU A 107 2.71 -16.42 6.23
CA GLU A 107 1.28 -16.09 6.30
C GLU A 107 0.72 -15.76 4.91
N THR A 108 1.45 -14.96 4.13
CA THR A 108 1.08 -14.62 2.75
C THR A 108 1.09 -15.86 1.84
N CYS A 109 2.08 -16.76 1.98
CA CYS A 109 2.12 -18.02 1.25
C CYS A 109 0.91 -18.90 1.56
N ASP A 110 0.60 -19.08 2.85
CA ASP A 110 -0.50 -19.92 3.31
C ASP A 110 -1.86 -19.39 2.81
N TYR A 111 -2.04 -18.09 2.87
CA TYR A 111 -3.26 -17.45 2.36
C TYR A 111 -3.50 -17.70 0.88
N PHE A 112 -2.44 -17.62 0.05
CA PHE A 112 -2.54 -17.85 -1.39
C PHE A 112 -2.41 -19.32 -1.80
N GLY A 113 -2.24 -20.23 -0.84
CA GLY A 113 -2.04 -21.67 -1.11
C GLY A 113 -0.77 -21.94 -1.93
N LEU A 114 0.29 -21.15 -1.71
CA LEU A 114 1.56 -21.33 -2.41
C LEU A 114 2.39 -22.40 -1.70
N SER A 115 2.81 -23.40 -2.45
CA SER A 115 3.69 -24.48 -1.96
C SER A 115 5.06 -24.39 -2.63
N PHE A 116 6.08 -25.00 -2.03
CA PHE A 116 7.43 -25.11 -2.62
C PHE A 116 7.49 -25.82 -3.98
N LYS A 117 6.39 -26.47 -4.39
CA LYS A 117 6.26 -27.10 -5.70
C LYS A 117 5.64 -26.20 -6.75
N THR A 118 5.06 -25.08 -6.32
CA THR A 118 4.42 -24.12 -7.23
C THR A 118 5.49 -23.30 -7.94
N LYS A 119 5.51 -23.34 -9.24
CA LYS A 119 6.35 -22.47 -10.06
C LYS A 119 5.66 -21.14 -10.24
N LEU A 120 6.40 -20.06 -10.04
CA LEU A 120 5.92 -18.69 -10.04
C LEU A 120 6.69 -17.86 -11.07
N ILE A 121 6.01 -16.97 -11.75
CA ILE A 121 6.62 -15.83 -12.43
C ILE A 121 5.91 -14.56 -11.98
N LEU A 122 6.66 -13.49 -11.85
CA LEU A 122 6.10 -12.16 -11.61
C LEU A 122 6.06 -11.41 -12.94
N CYS A 123 4.89 -10.89 -13.28
CA CYS A 123 4.73 -9.93 -14.35
C CYS A 123 4.40 -8.57 -13.75
N GLN A 124 4.98 -7.51 -14.28
CA GLN A 124 4.74 -6.14 -13.84
C GLN A 124 4.48 -5.25 -15.04
N CYS A 125 3.50 -4.37 -14.93
CA CYS A 125 3.33 -3.26 -15.88
C CYS A 125 3.15 -1.94 -15.14
N ASN A 126 3.62 -0.86 -15.76
CA ASN A 126 3.53 0.49 -15.26
C ASN A 126 2.73 1.34 -16.23
N PHE A 127 1.75 2.06 -15.73
CA PHE A 127 0.93 2.95 -16.55
C PHE A 127 1.24 4.42 -16.21
N THR A 128 1.70 5.16 -17.18
CA THR A 128 2.01 6.59 -17.01
C THR A 128 0.77 7.48 -16.96
N LYS A 129 -0.42 7.00 -17.34
CA LYS A 129 -1.65 7.81 -17.50
C LYS A 129 -2.94 7.12 -17.06
N ILE A 130 -2.90 6.17 -16.12
CA ILE A 130 -4.13 5.51 -15.61
C ILE A 130 -5.10 6.50 -14.95
N THR A 131 -4.63 7.61 -14.40
CA THR A 131 -5.49 8.64 -13.78
C THR A 131 -6.51 9.28 -14.73
N VAL A 132 -6.41 9.00 -16.03
CA VAL A 132 -7.36 9.51 -17.06
C VAL A 132 -8.47 8.51 -17.36
N LEU A 133 -8.38 7.26 -16.83
CA LEU A 133 -9.41 6.25 -17.09
C LEU A 133 -10.66 6.54 -16.25
N GLN A 134 -11.71 6.96 -16.92
CA GLN A 134 -13.06 6.95 -16.32
C GLN A 134 -13.39 5.49 -15.94
N ASN A 135 -13.84 5.27 -14.69
CA ASN A 135 -14.20 3.95 -14.16
C ASN A 135 -13.03 2.98 -13.88
N ILE A 136 -11.93 3.46 -13.30
CA ILE A 136 -10.79 2.61 -12.94
C ILE A 136 -11.17 1.40 -12.07
N ASP A 137 -12.11 1.56 -11.13
CA ASP A 137 -12.59 0.48 -10.26
C ASP A 137 -13.26 -0.66 -11.06
N HIS A 138 -14.00 -0.31 -12.12
CA HIS A 138 -14.61 -1.31 -12.99
C HIS A 138 -13.55 -2.09 -13.77
N ILE A 139 -12.52 -1.40 -14.26
CA ILE A 139 -11.39 -2.01 -14.95
C ILE A 139 -10.64 -2.97 -14.03
N ILE A 140 -10.31 -2.51 -12.81
CA ILE A 140 -9.64 -3.32 -11.79
C ILE A 140 -10.47 -4.58 -11.47
N ASN A 141 -11.78 -4.45 -11.28
CA ASN A 141 -12.65 -5.59 -11.00
C ASN A 141 -12.68 -6.59 -12.17
N TYR A 142 -12.78 -6.11 -13.41
CA TYR A 142 -12.71 -6.97 -14.58
C TYR A 142 -11.38 -7.74 -14.67
N ILE A 143 -10.25 -7.05 -14.44
CA ILE A 143 -8.93 -7.68 -14.42
C ILE A 143 -8.82 -8.69 -13.27
N LYS A 144 -9.35 -8.39 -12.08
CA LYS A 144 -9.40 -9.33 -10.96
C LYS A 144 -10.17 -10.62 -11.34
N ASP A 145 -11.31 -10.50 -11.99
CA ASP A 145 -12.11 -11.66 -12.41
C ASP A 145 -11.41 -12.48 -13.50
N TYR A 146 -10.80 -11.82 -14.48
CA TYR A 146 -9.96 -12.50 -15.46
C TYR A 146 -8.81 -13.26 -14.79
N CYS A 147 -8.08 -12.62 -13.90
CA CYS A 147 -6.95 -13.22 -13.21
C CYS A 147 -7.36 -14.44 -12.38
N ARG A 148 -8.50 -14.36 -11.66
CA ARG A 148 -9.04 -15.51 -10.91
C ARG A 148 -9.31 -16.71 -11.82
N SER A 149 -9.85 -16.49 -13.03
CA SER A 149 -10.13 -17.56 -13.99
C SER A 149 -8.86 -18.25 -14.54
N LYS A 150 -7.71 -17.58 -14.45
CA LYS A 150 -6.42 -18.03 -14.99
C LYS A 150 -5.40 -18.42 -13.94
N ASN A 151 -5.80 -18.51 -12.65
CA ASN A 151 -4.90 -18.82 -11.54
C ASN A 151 -3.76 -17.79 -11.39
N ILE A 152 -4.07 -16.51 -11.63
CA ILE A 152 -3.18 -15.37 -11.46
C ILE A 152 -3.61 -14.61 -10.20
N LEU A 153 -2.66 -14.21 -9.37
CA LEU A 153 -2.90 -13.25 -8.30
C LEU A 153 -2.57 -11.86 -8.81
N PHE A 154 -3.54 -10.95 -8.75
CA PHE A 154 -3.42 -9.57 -9.22
C PHE A 154 -3.38 -8.61 -8.06
N PHE A 155 -2.39 -7.72 -8.07
CA PHE A 155 -2.18 -6.66 -7.10
C PHE A 155 -1.85 -5.36 -7.81
N HIS A 156 -2.18 -4.24 -7.20
CA HIS A 156 -1.81 -2.92 -7.72
C HIS A 156 -1.39 -2.00 -6.58
N ASP A 157 -0.43 -1.12 -6.85
CA ASP A 157 0.00 -0.11 -5.91
C ASP A 157 -0.59 1.28 -6.25
N ASN A 158 -0.40 2.22 -5.32
CA ASN A 158 -0.85 3.61 -5.50
C ASN A 158 -0.05 4.38 -6.58
N ASN A 159 1.04 3.79 -7.10
CA ASN A 159 1.92 4.38 -8.11
C ASN A 159 1.57 3.90 -9.53
N ASN A 160 0.39 3.36 -9.75
CA ASN A 160 -0.06 2.81 -11.03
C ASN A 160 0.78 1.63 -11.54
N LYS A 161 1.41 0.89 -10.64
CA LYS A 161 2.07 -0.37 -10.96
C LYS A 161 1.12 -1.52 -10.70
N TRP A 162 1.00 -2.38 -11.66
CA TRP A 162 0.21 -3.59 -11.58
C TRP A 162 1.12 -4.80 -11.57
N TYR A 163 0.86 -5.70 -10.64
CA TYR A 163 1.63 -6.92 -10.41
C TYR A 163 0.74 -8.13 -10.63
N PHE A 164 1.23 -9.08 -11.38
CA PHE A 164 0.55 -10.35 -11.68
C PHE A 164 1.47 -11.48 -11.27
N LEU A 165 1.14 -12.15 -10.17
CA LEU A 165 1.83 -13.36 -9.74
C LEU A 165 1.15 -14.55 -10.38
N CYS A 166 1.81 -15.11 -11.39
CA CYS A 166 1.28 -16.22 -12.18
C CYS A 166 1.76 -17.53 -11.59
N LYS A 167 0.82 -18.44 -11.32
CA LYS A 167 1.08 -19.75 -10.71
C LYS A 167 1.00 -20.84 -11.78
N PHE A 168 2.00 -21.71 -11.80
CA PHE A 168 2.06 -22.85 -12.71
C PHE A 168 2.26 -24.13 -11.90
N ASP A 169 1.42 -25.13 -12.16
CA ASP A 169 1.61 -26.45 -11.64
C ASP A 169 2.81 -27.12 -12.33
N ASN A 170 3.42 -28.09 -11.69
CA ASN A 170 4.68 -28.77 -12.06
C ASN A 170 4.77 -29.40 -13.46
N SER A 171 3.85 -29.09 -14.37
CA SER A 171 3.98 -29.41 -15.78
C SER A 171 5.11 -28.57 -16.38
N THR A 172 5.99 -29.18 -17.13
CA THR A 172 7.11 -28.60 -17.87
C THR A 172 6.63 -27.50 -18.84
N LEU A 173 6.36 -26.30 -18.32
CA LEU A 173 6.06 -25.14 -19.12
C LEU A 173 7.40 -24.56 -19.58
N GLY A 174 7.74 -24.74 -20.85
CA GLY A 174 8.88 -24.05 -21.46
C GLY A 174 8.58 -22.58 -21.73
N TYR A 175 9.62 -21.80 -22.04
CA TYR A 175 9.57 -20.38 -22.40
C TYR A 175 8.42 -19.98 -23.35
N ASN A 176 8.14 -20.81 -24.36
CA ASN A 176 7.05 -20.57 -25.32
C ASN A 176 5.66 -20.53 -24.66
N ASN A 177 5.46 -21.30 -23.60
CA ASN A 177 4.18 -21.33 -22.89
C ASN A 177 4.02 -20.09 -22.00
N TYR A 178 5.10 -19.60 -21.38
CA TYR A 178 5.06 -18.33 -20.64
C TYR A 178 4.79 -17.16 -21.58
N TYR A 179 5.42 -17.15 -22.77
CA TYR A 179 5.20 -16.10 -23.76
C TYR A 179 3.73 -16.04 -24.21
N SER A 180 3.15 -17.17 -24.57
CA SER A 180 1.73 -17.23 -24.96
C SER A 180 0.82 -16.73 -23.84
N PHE A 181 1.07 -17.18 -22.61
CA PHE A 181 0.30 -16.80 -21.44
C PHE A 181 0.39 -15.28 -21.15
N VAL A 182 1.59 -14.71 -21.17
CA VAL A 182 1.79 -13.27 -20.94
C VAL A 182 1.26 -12.44 -22.11
N SER A 183 1.25 -12.98 -23.34
CA SER A 183 0.63 -12.34 -24.50
C SER A 183 -0.88 -12.22 -24.33
N ASP A 184 -1.54 -13.26 -23.83
CA ASP A 184 -2.98 -13.21 -23.52
C ASP A 184 -3.27 -12.19 -22.42
N LEU A 185 -2.42 -12.14 -21.38
CA LEU A 185 -2.52 -11.15 -20.32
C LEU A 185 -2.37 -9.72 -20.86
N HIS A 186 -1.34 -9.47 -21.68
CA HIS A 186 -1.12 -8.18 -22.34
C HIS A 186 -2.33 -7.76 -23.20
N TYR A 187 -2.85 -8.67 -24.01
CA TYR A 187 -4.01 -8.41 -24.84
C TYR A 187 -5.24 -8.04 -24.01
N THR A 188 -5.47 -8.79 -22.92
CA THR A 188 -6.60 -8.54 -22.00
C THR A 188 -6.48 -7.16 -21.34
N ILE A 189 -5.30 -6.81 -20.83
CA ILE A 189 -5.07 -5.49 -20.22
C ILE A 189 -5.29 -4.39 -21.26
N LYS A 190 -4.71 -4.54 -22.45
CA LYS A 190 -4.81 -3.58 -23.54
C LYS A 190 -6.26 -3.33 -23.95
N SER A 191 -7.04 -4.38 -24.13
CA SER A 191 -8.45 -4.29 -24.56
C SER A 191 -9.35 -3.67 -23.47
N THR A 192 -9.05 -3.96 -22.21
CA THR A 192 -9.84 -3.46 -21.06
C THR A 192 -9.53 -2.01 -20.73
N THR A 193 -8.24 -1.62 -20.80
CA THR A 193 -7.79 -0.28 -20.44
C THR A 193 -7.81 0.72 -21.59
N ASN A 194 -7.97 0.25 -22.83
CA ASN A 194 -7.74 1.03 -24.05
C ASN A 194 -6.35 1.70 -24.09
N CYS A 195 -5.41 1.20 -23.29
CA CYS A 195 -4.04 1.70 -23.26
C CYS A 195 -3.20 0.92 -24.27
N ASN A 196 -2.69 1.61 -25.29
CA ASN A 196 -1.93 0.95 -26.37
C ASN A 196 -0.42 0.90 -26.09
N ASN A 197 0.09 1.77 -25.24
CA ASN A 197 1.51 1.97 -25.02
C ASN A 197 1.89 1.65 -23.57
N PHE A 198 2.03 0.37 -23.28
CA PHE A 198 2.64 -0.12 -22.05
C PHE A 198 3.42 -1.39 -22.33
N LEU A 199 4.41 -1.66 -21.49
CA LEU A 199 5.22 -2.87 -21.52
C LEU A 199 4.88 -3.75 -20.32
N ILE A 200 5.06 -5.05 -20.48
CA ILE A 200 5.04 -6.02 -19.37
C ILE A 200 6.45 -6.54 -19.18
N GLY A 201 7.03 -6.27 -18.00
CA GLY A 201 8.27 -6.91 -17.55
C GLY A 201 7.97 -8.25 -16.90
N VAL A 202 8.74 -9.27 -17.23
CA VAL A 202 8.58 -10.64 -16.75
C VAL A 202 9.85 -11.10 -16.06
N SER A 203 9.72 -11.61 -14.82
CA SER A 203 10.84 -12.15 -14.04
C SER A 203 11.31 -13.52 -14.56
N LEU A 204 12.41 -14.01 -13.99
CA LEU A 204 12.72 -15.44 -14.03
C LEU A 204 11.68 -16.23 -13.22
N GLU A 205 11.62 -17.54 -13.49
CA GLU A 205 10.84 -18.49 -12.69
C GLU A 205 11.44 -18.59 -11.28
N PHE A 206 10.58 -18.62 -10.27
CA PHE A 206 10.95 -18.83 -8.87
C PHE A 206 9.92 -19.75 -8.17
N SER A 207 10.22 -20.20 -6.96
CA SER A 207 9.34 -21.12 -6.23
C SER A 207 9.11 -20.72 -4.77
N GLN A 208 9.82 -19.72 -4.27
CA GLN A 208 9.66 -19.22 -2.91
C GLN A 208 9.25 -17.75 -2.91
N LEU A 209 8.23 -17.40 -2.13
CA LEU A 209 7.77 -16.03 -2.05
C LEU A 209 8.83 -15.06 -1.49
N SER A 210 9.82 -15.57 -0.74
CA SER A 210 11.01 -14.82 -0.34
C SER A 210 11.84 -14.28 -1.51
N GLU A 211 11.72 -14.88 -2.71
CA GLU A 211 12.39 -14.43 -3.94
C GLU A 211 11.60 -13.33 -4.67
N LEU A 212 10.40 -12.98 -4.18
CA LEU A 212 9.50 -12.03 -4.83
C LEU A 212 10.12 -10.64 -4.99
N TYR A 213 10.90 -10.18 -4.01
CA TYR A 213 11.63 -8.91 -4.09
C TYR A 213 12.65 -8.91 -5.24
N ILE A 214 13.41 -9.99 -5.38
CA ILE A 214 14.39 -10.17 -6.48
C ILE A 214 13.64 -10.21 -7.82
N SER A 215 12.53 -10.94 -7.87
CA SER A 215 11.68 -11.01 -9.06
C SER A 215 11.12 -9.64 -9.47
N ALA A 216 10.79 -8.79 -8.50
CA ALA A 216 10.35 -7.42 -8.76
C ALA A 216 11.49 -6.55 -9.31
N ILE A 217 12.71 -6.70 -8.83
CA ILE A 217 13.91 -6.05 -9.43
C ILE A 217 14.08 -6.50 -10.87
N GLN A 218 13.97 -7.79 -11.15
CA GLN A 218 14.10 -8.34 -12.50
C GLN A 218 13.03 -7.77 -13.45
N THR A 219 11.78 -7.68 -13.03
CA THR A 219 10.71 -7.09 -13.86
C THR A 219 10.95 -5.60 -14.14
N ASN A 220 11.41 -4.84 -13.14
CA ASN A 220 11.76 -3.43 -13.31
C ASN A 220 12.93 -3.25 -14.30
N LEU A 221 13.97 -4.07 -14.21
CA LEU A 221 15.09 -4.05 -15.14
C LEU A 221 14.64 -4.39 -16.57
N ALA A 222 13.81 -5.43 -16.74
CA ALA A 222 13.26 -5.79 -18.03
C ALA A 222 12.46 -4.64 -18.66
N LEU A 223 11.60 -3.96 -17.86
CA LEU A 223 10.83 -2.80 -18.30
C LEU A 223 11.75 -1.62 -18.68
N SER A 224 12.78 -1.33 -17.88
CA SER A 224 13.72 -0.26 -18.13
C SER A 224 14.50 -0.50 -19.43
N MET A 225 15.00 -1.72 -19.63
CA MET A 225 15.71 -2.11 -20.85
C MET A 225 14.79 -2.08 -22.07
N GLY A 226 13.56 -2.61 -21.95
CA GLY A 226 12.57 -2.55 -23.02
C GLY A 226 12.25 -1.12 -23.47
N ASN A 227 12.11 -0.20 -22.51
CA ASN A 227 11.91 1.23 -22.79
C ASN A 227 13.15 1.86 -23.43
N MET A 228 14.33 1.60 -22.90
CA MET A 228 15.60 2.18 -23.38
C MET A 228 15.92 1.73 -24.81
N LEU A 229 15.65 0.48 -25.15
CA LEU A 229 15.89 -0.10 -26.46
C LEU A 229 14.73 0.14 -27.43
N HIS A 230 13.69 0.90 -27.04
CA HIS A 230 12.49 1.11 -27.84
C HIS A 230 11.92 -0.20 -28.41
N SER A 231 11.81 -1.22 -27.54
CA SER A 231 11.35 -2.54 -27.93
C SER A 231 10.01 -2.47 -28.66
N THR A 232 9.95 -3.09 -29.84
CA THR A 232 8.70 -3.29 -30.57
C THR A 232 7.84 -4.40 -29.95
N ASN A 233 8.46 -5.29 -29.15
CA ASN A 233 7.77 -6.32 -28.40
C ASN A 233 7.27 -5.72 -27.09
N PRO A 234 5.95 -5.77 -26.81
CA PRO A 234 5.40 -5.24 -25.56
C PRO A 234 5.71 -6.11 -24.34
N ILE A 235 6.30 -7.29 -24.51
CA ILE A 235 6.65 -8.22 -23.44
C ILE A 235 8.16 -8.30 -23.34
N CYS A 236 8.69 -7.93 -22.17
CA CYS A 236 10.10 -7.84 -21.88
C CYS A 236 10.47 -8.89 -20.84
N PHE A 237 11.01 -10.03 -21.27
CA PHE A 237 11.51 -11.05 -20.34
C PHE A 237 12.88 -10.65 -19.81
N TYR A 238 13.06 -10.74 -18.49
CA TYR A 238 14.37 -10.44 -17.86
C TYR A 238 15.49 -11.31 -18.44
N ILE A 239 15.22 -12.58 -18.77
CA ILE A 239 16.23 -13.48 -19.35
C ILE A 239 16.85 -12.91 -20.63
N ASP A 240 16.08 -12.19 -21.44
CA ASP A 240 16.55 -11.62 -22.70
C ASP A 240 17.51 -10.43 -22.50
N TYR A 241 17.45 -9.80 -21.32
CA TYR A 241 18.23 -8.61 -20.95
C TYR A 241 19.27 -8.87 -19.86
N ALA A 242 19.29 -10.05 -19.26
CA ALA A 242 20.15 -10.34 -18.10
C ALA A 242 21.63 -10.09 -18.36
N VAL A 243 22.12 -10.44 -19.54
CA VAL A 243 23.54 -10.18 -19.92
C VAL A 243 23.79 -8.68 -20.13
N SER A 244 22.85 -7.99 -20.76
CA SER A 244 22.98 -6.55 -21.03
C SER A 244 22.93 -5.71 -19.74
N SER A 245 22.14 -6.12 -18.74
CA SER A 245 22.09 -5.44 -17.44
C SER A 245 23.41 -5.55 -16.67
N LEU A 246 24.08 -6.70 -16.73
CA LEU A 246 25.40 -6.90 -16.10
C LEU A 246 26.48 -5.98 -16.72
N VAL A 247 26.39 -5.74 -18.02
CA VAL A 247 27.33 -4.83 -18.72
C VAL A 247 27.09 -3.37 -18.29
N LEU A 248 25.84 -2.96 -18.16
CA LEU A 248 25.50 -1.59 -17.72
C LEU A 248 25.94 -1.34 -16.28
N ASP A 249 25.67 -2.24 -15.34
CA ASP A 249 26.13 -2.13 -13.95
C ASP A 249 27.66 -2.02 -13.84
N SER A 250 28.40 -2.67 -14.76
CA SER A 250 29.87 -2.60 -14.81
C SER A 250 30.42 -1.29 -15.38
N LEU A 251 29.58 -0.49 -16.06
CA LEU A 251 29.99 0.82 -16.66
C LEU A 251 29.69 2.00 -15.74
N GLU A 252 28.82 1.81 -14.69
CA GLU A 252 28.49 2.84 -13.70
C GLU A 252 29.43 2.82 -12.47
N HIS A 253 30.37 1.88 -12.39
CA HIS A 253 31.44 1.75 -11.40
C HIS A 253 32.82 1.94 -12.02
#